data_9e8cef5308acdc826926b6c8580c160d
#
_entry.id   9e8cef5308acdc826926b6c8580c160d
#
_cell.length_a   1.000
_cell.length_b   1.000
_cell.length_c   1.000
_cell.angle_alpha   90.00
_cell.angle_beta   90.00
_cell.angle_gamma   90.00
#
_symmetry.space_group_name_H-M   'P 1'
#
loop_
_entity.id
_entity.type
_entity.pdbx_description
1 polymer ?
#
loop_
_entity_poly.entity_id
_entity_poly.type
_entity_poly.pdbx_seq_one_letter_code
_entity_poly.pdbx_strand_id
1 'polypeptide(L)'
;MVRSKTISPQSIKNILTLRYNPTKNSLIPKKTWKDFVEKPISNPVDFVEDSIKSNIEHSIKNPRVKVAVALSSGVDSTLVLALLKKTYPAIPISAISVKFAESIDESKYAAKIAHKFDADHHILYIENYLAELPAAISIIKQPFWDLHWYYIVKKAKTLSKFLVSGD
;
A
#
# COMPACT_ATOMS: atom_id res chain seq x y z
N MET A 1 20.03 -13.47 -23.87
CA MET A 1 19.57 -14.64 -23.10
C MET A 1 19.56 -14.31 -21.62
N VAL A 2 18.43 -13.99 -21.04
CA VAL A 2 18.31 -13.78 -19.59
C VAL A 2 18.28 -15.17 -18.96
N ARG A 3 19.37 -15.54 -18.25
CA ARG A 3 19.38 -16.78 -17.46
C ARG A 3 18.27 -16.68 -16.42
N SER A 4 17.28 -17.57 -16.52
CA SER A 4 16.27 -17.74 -15.46
C SER A 4 17.01 -18.17 -14.19
N LYS A 5 17.21 -17.22 -13.29
CA LYS A 5 17.78 -17.55 -11.97
C LYS A 5 16.70 -18.30 -11.19
N THR A 6 16.84 -19.60 -11.09
CA THR A 6 15.99 -20.42 -10.25
C THR A 6 16.11 -19.94 -8.82
N ILE A 7 15.00 -19.57 -8.22
CA ILE A 7 14.96 -19.16 -6.81
C ILE A 7 15.12 -20.43 -5.96
N SER A 8 16.11 -20.46 -5.06
CA SER A 8 16.33 -21.63 -4.22
C SER A 8 15.21 -21.80 -3.17
N PRO A 9 14.84 -23.05 -2.80
CA PRO A 9 13.87 -23.28 -1.74
C PRO A 9 14.24 -22.58 -0.42
N GLN A 10 15.54 -22.52 -0.10
CA GLN A 10 16.02 -21.80 1.09
C GLN A 10 15.77 -20.28 1.00
N SER A 11 15.90 -19.69 -0.18
CA SER A 11 15.57 -18.27 -0.38
C SER A 11 14.07 -18.03 -0.16
N ILE A 12 13.22 -18.93 -0.63
CA ILE A 12 11.76 -18.86 -0.43
C ILE A 12 11.46 -18.93 1.07
N LYS A 13 12.00 -19.94 1.75
CA LYS A 13 11.85 -20.09 3.21
C LYS A 13 12.29 -18.85 3.96
N ASN A 14 13.47 -18.31 3.66
CA ASN A 14 14.01 -17.12 4.32
C ASN A 14 13.08 -15.92 4.13
N ILE A 15 12.59 -15.65 2.92
CA ILE A 15 11.70 -14.52 2.64
C ILE A 15 10.37 -14.68 3.38
N LEU A 16 9.79 -15.88 3.38
CA LEU A 16 8.50 -16.12 4.05
C LEU A 16 8.60 -16.05 5.57
N THR A 17 9.74 -16.41 6.17
CA THR A 17 9.93 -16.45 7.63
C THR A 17 10.59 -15.18 8.19
N LEU A 18 11.61 -14.67 7.50
CA LEU A 18 12.44 -13.55 7.94
C LEU A 18 12.11 -12.22 7.24
N ARG A 19 11.27 -12.27 6.20
CA ARG A 19 10.94 -11.15 5.31
C ARG A 19 12.11 -10.62 4.49
N TYR A 20 13.25 -11.29 4.53
CA TYR A 20 14.42 -10.99 3.70
C TYR A 20 15.27 -12.25 3.47
N ASN A 21 16.19 -12.19 2.51
CA ASN A 21 17.12 -13.28 2.26
C ASN A 21 18.53 -12.94 2.75
N PRO A 22 18.97 -13.46 3.93
CA PRO A 22 20.27 -13.14 4.51
C PRO A 22 21.45 -13.70 3.71
N THR A 23 21.20 -14.66 2.81
CA THR A 23 22.27 -15.31 2.01
C THR A 23 22.67 -14.51 0.76
N LYS A 24 21.95 -13.43 0.46
CA LYS A 24 22.28 -12.57 -0.67
C LYS A 24 22.80 -11.22 -0.19
N ASN A 25 23.84 -10.75 -0.87
CA ASN A 25 24.30 -9.37 -0.67
C ASN A 25 23.19 -8.40 -1.11
N SER A 26 22.99 -7.37 -0.32
CA SER A 26 22.10 -6.28 -0.70
C SER A 26 22.57 -5.62 -1.99
N LEU A 27 21.66 -5.43 -2.94
CA LEU A 27 21.91 -4.63 -4.14
C LEU A 27 21.93 -3.14 -3.83
N ILE A 28 21.36 -2.77 -2.68
CA ILE A 28 21.30 -1.39 -2.20
C ILE A 28 22.33 -1.27 -1.07
N PRO A 29 23.19 -0.24 -1.08
CA PRO A 29 24.13 -0.01 0.01
C PRO A 29 23.41 0.03 1.36
N LYS A 30 23.93 -0.68 2.35
CA LYS A 30 23.39 -0.63 3.71
C LYS A 30 23.58 0.78 4.25
N LYS A 31 22.50 1.47 4.51
CA LYS A 31 22.52 2.73 5.24
C LYS A 31 22.50 2.47 6.73
N THR A 32 23.24 3.27 7.46
CA THR A 32 23.27 3.30 8.92
C THR A 32 22.68 4.62 9.40
N TRP A 33 22.39 4.77 10.68
CA TRP A 33 21.93 6.04 11.22
C TRP A 33 22.90 7.21 10.96
N LYS A 34 24.18 6.94 10.76
CA LYS A 34 25.22 7.94 10.44
C LYS A 34 25.11 8.51 9.03
N ASP A 35 24.38 7.83 8.15
CA ASP A 35 24.14 8.27 6.76
C ASP A 35 22.96 9.25 6.66
N PHE A 36 22.26 9.48 7.78
CA PHE A 36 21.16 10.42 7.86
C PHE A 36 21.64 11.72 8.51
N VAL A 37 21.63 12.78 7.73
CA VAL A 37 21.94 14.12 8.24
C VAL A 37 20.66 14.67 8.90
N GLU A 38 20.78 15.07 10.17
CA GLU A 38 19.70 15.77 10.85
C GLU A 38 19.42 17.09 10.12
N LYS A 39 18.19 17.22 9.64
CA LYS A 39 17.70 18.49 9.11
C LYS A 39 16.78 19.11 10.17
N PRO A 40 17.08 20.31 10.66
CA PRO A 40 16.16 20.99 11.55
C PRO A 40 14.86 21.27 10.81
N ILE A 41 13.75 20.70 11.31
CA ILE A 41 12.41 20.92 10.79
C ILE A 41 11.71 21.79 11.82
N SER A 42 11.38 23.03 11.45
CA SER A 42 10.73 24.00 12.34
C SER A 42 9.32 23.57 12.72
N ASN A 43 8.59 22.99 11.80
CA ASN A 43 7.25 22.44 12.02
C ASN A 43 7.14 21.05 11.33
N PRO A 44 7.30 19.95 12.07
CA PRO A 44 7.18 18.60 11.51
C PRO A 44 5.80 18.28 10.94
N VAL A 45 4.73 18.85 11.51
CA VAL A 45 3.36 18.59 11.05
C VAL A 45 3.15 19.18 9.66
N ASP A 46 3.48 20.44 9.46
CA ASP A 46 3.35 21.10 8.16
C ASP A 46 4.26 20.42 7.13
N PHE A 47 5.49 20.04 7.52
CA PHE A 47 6.41 19.35 6.63
C PHE A 47 5.84 18.03 6.10
N VAL A 48 5.22 17.22 6.98
CA VAL A 48 4.58 15.95 6.58
C VAL A 48 3.37 16.22 5.69
N GLU A 49 2.49 17.17 6.07
CA GLU A 49 1.32 17.52 5.30
C GLU A 49 1.69 17.98 3.89
N ASP A 50 2.63 18.92 3.79
CA ASP A 50 3.07 19.47 2.50
C ASP A 50 3.77 18.43 1.64
N SER A 51 4.56 17.54 2.25
CA SER A 51 5.22 16.45 1.54
C SER A 51 4.20 15.49 0.92
N ILE A 52 3.17 15.09 1.67
CA ILE A 52 2.13 14.19 1.17
C ILE A 52 1.29 14.88 0.10
N LYS A 53 0.88 16.14 0.30
CA LYS A 53 0.14 16.92 -0.69
C LYS A 53 0.90 17.06 -2.00
N SER A 54 2.19 17.43 -1.92
CA SER A 54 3.04 17.56 -3.10
C SER A 54 3.13 16.26 -3.89
N ASN A 55 3.24 15.11 -3.22
CA ASN A 55 3.22 13.80 -3.87
C ASN A 55 1.87 13.50 -4.54
N ILE A 56 0.75 13.82 -3.87
CA ILE A 56 -0.60 13.66 -4.43
C ILE A 56 -0.75 14.51 -5.70
N GLU A 57 -0.39 15.79 -5.65
CA GLU A 57 -0.47 16.72 -6.78
C GLU A 57 0.45 16.34 -7.94
N HIS A 58 1.65 15.81 -7.62
CA HIS A 58 2.56 15.32 -8.64
C HIS A 58 2.00 14.10 -9.37
N SER A 59 1.35 13.19 -8.64
CA SER A 59 0.84 11.93 -9.17
C SER A 59 -0.51 12.07 -9.86
N ILE A 60 -1.41 12.91 -9.33
CA ILE A 60 -2.78 13.09 -9.81
C ILE A 60 -2.91 14.45 -10.47
N LYS A 61 -2.62 14.51 -11.78
CA LYS A 61 -2.68 15.76 -12.56
C LYS A 61 -4.10 16.22 -12.88
N ASN A 62 -5.06 15.31 -12.87
CA ASN A 62 -6.47 15.64 -13.17
C ASN A 62 -7.35 15.31 -11.97
N PRO A 63 -7.92 16.31 -11.27
CA PRO A 63 -8.75 16.12 -10.08
C PRO A 63 -10.13 15.48 -10.37
N ARG A 64 -10.47 15.25 -11.64
CA ARG A 64 -11.74 14.60 -12.03
C ARG A 64 -11.60 13.09 -12.22
N VAL A 65 -10.38 12.55 -12.16
CA VAL A 65 -10.19 11.09 -12.27
C VAL A 65 -10.60 10.42 -10.96
N LYS A 66 -11.23 9.27 -11.07
CA LYS A 66 -11.52 8.44 -9.90
C LYS A 66 -10.22 7.87 -9.33
N VAL A 67 -10.07 7.89 -8.02
CA VAL A 67 -8.89 7.38 -7.31
C VAL A 67 -9.31 6.26 -6.35
N ALA A 68 -8.58 5.16 -6.37
CA ALA A 68 -8.70 4.12 -5.36
C ALA A 68 -7.75 4.42 -4.18
N VAL A 69 -8.20 4.19 -2.96
CA VAL A 69 -7.39 4.34 -1.75
C VAL A 69 -7.42 3.02 -0.98
N ALA A 70 -6.25 2.47 -0.67
CA ALA A 70 -6.15 1.36 0.27
C ALA A 70 -6.41 1.90 1.67
N LEU A 71 -7.56 1.55 2.25
CA LEU A 71 -8.02 2.09 3.53
C LEU A 71 -8.06 0.99 4.58
N SER A 72 -7.29 1.17 5.63
CA SER A 72 -7.41 0.43 6.89
C SER A 72 -8.07 1.31 7.96
N SER A 73 -8.21 0.82 9.18
CA SER A 73 -8.57 1.65 10.33
C SER A 73 -7.38 2.43 10.89
N GLY A 74 -6.19 2.28 10.31
CA GLY A 74 -4.94 2.89 10.75
C GLY A 74 -4.82 4.39 10.44
N VAL A 75 -3.94 5.06 11.18
CA VAL A 75 -3.74 6.51 11.07
C VAL A 75 -3.16 6.91 9.71
N ASP A 76 -2.23 6.14 9.15
CA ASP A 76 -1.52 6.49 7.93
C ASP A 76 -2.46 6.50 6.71
N SER A 77 -3.23 5.43 6.51
CA SER A 77 -4.23 5.36 5.44
C SER A 77 -5.33 6.40 5.58
N THR A 78 -5.72 6.73 6.83
CA THR A 78 -6.69 7.77 7.13
C THR A 78 -6.14 9.16 6.81
N LEU A 79 -4.88 9.43 7.16
CA LEU A 79 -4.21 10.70 6.86
C LEU A 79 -4.12 10.94 5.35
N VAL A 80 -3.71 9.92 4.60
CA VAL A 80 -3.61 10.01 3.14
C VAL A 80 -4.99 10.29 2.51
N LEU A 81 -6.05 9.59 2.96
CA LEU A 81 -7.41 9.84 2.51
C LEU A 81 -7.87 11.28 2.83
N ALA A 82 -7.60 11.76 4.04
CA ALA A 82 -7.95 13.11 4.47
C ALA A 82 -7.23 14.18 3.64
N LEU A 83 -5.93 14.01 3.41
CA LEU A 83 -5.15 14.94 2.61
C LEU A 83 -5.53 14.90 1.13
N LEU A 84 -5.87 13.73 0.59
CA LEU A 84 -6.41 13.61 -0.77
C LEU A 84 -7.71 14.41 -0.92
N LYS A 85 -8.66 14.27 0.02
CA LYS A 85 -9.90 15.06 0.03
C LYS A 85 -9.66 16.55 0.29
N LYS A 86 -8.69 16.90 1.14
CA LYS A 86 -8.31 18.31 1.39
C LYS A 86 -7.73 18.97 0.12
N THR A 87 -6.89 18.22 -0.62
CA THR A 87 -6.26 18.72 -1.86
C THR A 87 -7.27 18.79 -3.02
N TYR A 88 -8.15 17.81 -3.12
CA TYR A 88 -9.15 17.69 -4.18
C TYR A 88 -10.54 17.37 -3.61
N PRO A 89 -11.29 18.38 -3.09
CA PRO A 89 -12.56 18.14 -2.40
C PRO A 89 -13.61 17.36 -3.19
N ALA A 90 -13.67 17.56 -4.50
CA ALA A 90 -14.64 16.94 -5.40
C ALA A 90 -14.14 15.64 -6.07
N ILE A 91 -12.93 15.14 -5.71
CA ILE A 91 -12.39 13.94 -6.33
C ILE A 91 -13.22 12.71 -5.97
N PRO A 92 -13.64 11.87 -6.95
CA PRO A 92 -14.33 10.62 -6.64
C PRO A 92 -13.34 9.60 -6.06
N ILE A 93 -13.61 9.10 -4.86
CA ILE A 93 -12.74 8.15 -4.17
C ILE A 93 -13.44 6.80 -3.99
N SER A 94 -12.75 5.71 -4.33
CA SER A 94 -13.10 4.35 -3.95
C SER A 94 -12.14 3.86 -2.88
N ALA A 95 -12.60 3.79 -1.63
CA ALA A 95 -11.83 3.24 -0.52
C ALA A 95 -11.95 1.71 -0.51
N ILE A 96 -10.82 1.01 -0.43
CA ILE A 96 -10.75 -0.45 -0.46
C ILE A 96 -10.17 -0.95 0.86
N SER A 97 -10.93 -1.79 1.55
CA SER A 97 -10.50 -2.50 2.76
C SER A 97 -10.51 -3.99 2.54
N VAL A 98 -9.65 -4.72 3.25
CA VAL A 98 -9.59 -6.18 3.21
C VAL A 98 -10.02 -6.74 4.56
N LYS A 99 -10.87 -7.75 4.53
CA LYS A 99 -11.28 -8.57 5.68
C LYS A 99 -10.88 -10.01 5.42
N PHE A 100 -9.97 -10.55 6.21
CA PHE A 100 -9.64 -11.97 6.18
C PHE A 100 -10.59 -12.75 7.10
N ALA A 101 -10.92 -13.98 6.72
CA ALA A 101 -11.90 -14.81 7.45
C ALA A 101 -11.58 -14.90 8.95
N GLU A 102 -10.32 -15.14 9.30
CA GLU A 102 -9.86 -15.36 10.69
C GLU A 102 -9.30 -14.09 11.36
N SER A 103 -9.41 -12.91 10.73
CA SER A 103 -8.88 -11.68 11.30
C SER A 103 -9.94 -10.92 12.10
N ILE A 104 -9.48 -10.02 12.97
CA ILE A 104 -10.34 -9.01 13.60
C ILE A 104 -11.00 -8.18 12.50
N ASP A 105 -12.29 -7.91 12.65
CA ASP A 105 -13.04 -7.13 11.68
C ASP A 105 -12.85 -5.62 11.90
N GLU A 106 -11.87 -5.07 11.24
CA GLU A 106 -11.61 -3.61 11.22
C GLU A 106 -12.43 -2.88 10.15
N SER A 107 -13.14 -3.60 9.28
CA SER A 107 -13.87 -3.01 8.16
C SER A 107 -14.95 -2.02 8.60
N LYS A 108 -15.55 -2.23 9.78
CA LYS A 108 -16.54 -1.31 10.36
C LYS A 108 -15.97 0.07 10.70
N TYR A 109 -14.71 0.10 11.15
CA TYR A 109 -14.02 1.38 11.43
C TYR A 109 -13.61 2.05 10.14
N ALA A 110 -13.06 1.29 9.19
CA ALA A 110 -12.74 1.79 7.86
C ALA A 110 -13.98 2.34 7.14
N ALA A 111 -15.16 1.69 7.28
CA ALA A 111 -16.42 2.19 6.73
C ALA A 111 -16.82 3.56 7.30
N LYS A 112 -16.68 3.77 8.61
CA LYS A 112 -16.94 5.08 9.23
C LYS A 112 -16.00 6.17 8.71
N ILE A 113 -14.72 5.82 8.53
CA ILE A 113 -13.71 6.72 7.97
C ILE A 113 -14.07 7.07 6.52
N ALA A 114 -14.34 6.07 5.69
CA ALA A 114 -14.73 6.27 4.30
C ALA A 114 -15.95 7.17 4.17
N HIS A 115 -17.00 6.92 4.96
CA HIS A 115 -18.20 7.74 5.01
C HIS A 115 -17.90 9.20 5.41
N LYS A 116 -17.05 9.42 6.42
CA LYS A 116 -16.66 10.77 6.86
C LYS A 116 -16.02 11.59 5.74
N PHE A 117 -15.29 10.94 4.84
CA PHE A 117 -14.60 11.59 3.72
C PHE A 117 -15.33 11.44 2.39
N ASP A 118 -16.61 11.05 2.40
CA ASP A 118 -17.42 10.88 1.19
C ASP A 118 -16.71 9.99 0.15
N ALA A 119 -16.22 8.85 0.59
CA ALA A 119 -15.58 7.83 -0.23
C ALA A 119 -16.46 6.59 -0.36
N ASP A 120 -16.58 6.07 -1.59
CA ASP A 120 -17.30 4.83 -1.89
C ASP A 120 -16.50 3.63 -1.33
N HIS A 121 -17.05 2.93 -0.33
CA HIS A 121 -16.31 1.92 0.41
C HIS A 121 -16.54 0.51 -0.11
N HIS A 122 -15.47 -0.17 -0.47
CA HIS A 122 -15.44 -1.54 -0.95
C HIS A 122 -14.71 -2.43 0.05
N ILE A 123 -15.40 -3.44 0.57
CA ILE A 123 -14.80 -4.45 1.46
C ILE A 123 -14.52 -5.71 0.65
N LEU A 124 -13.26 -6.15 0.64
CA LEU A 124 -12.84 -7.42 0.08
C LEU A 124 -12.84 -8.48 1.18
N TYR A 125 -13.75 -9.43 1.11
CA TYR A 125 -13.72 -10.59 1.98
C TYR A 125 -12.85 -11.68 1.37
N ILE A 126 -11.80 -12.08 2.08
CA ILE A 126 -10.83 -13.09 1.65
C ILE A 126 -10.94 -14.29 2.59
N GLU A 127 -11.57 -15.34 2.12
CA GLU A 127 -11.77 -16.57 2.87
C GLU A 127 -10.46 -17.36 3.00
N ASN A 128 -9.75 -17.53 1.88
CA ASN A 128 -8.46 -18.21 1.85
C ASN A 128 -7.37 -17.25 1.38
N TYR A 129 -6.55 -16.80 2.32
CA TYR A 129 -5.46 -15.85 2.06
C TYR A 129 -4.48 -16.33 0.97
N LEU A 130 -4.17 -17.63 0.93
CA LEU A 130 -3.18 -18.20 0.02
C LEU A 130 -3.73 -18.61 -1.34
N ALA A 131 -5.04 -18.50 -1.57
CA ALA A 131 -5.68 -18.96 -2.82
C ALA A 131 -5.06 -18.32 -4.07
N GLU A 132 -4.71 -17.06 -4.02
CA GLU A 132 -4.14 -16.32 -5.16
C GLU A 132 -2.60 -16.28 -5.16
N LEU A 133 -1.93 -16.94 -4.20
CA LEU A 133 -0.47 -16.89 -4.09
C LEU A 133 0.26 -17.37 -5.37
N PRO A 134 -0.13 -18.46 -6.04
CA PRO A 134 0.51 -18.87 -7.28
C PRO A 134 0.40 -17.81 -8.39
N ALA A 135 -0.77 -17.18 -8.52
CA ALA A 135 -1.00 -16.12 -9.49
C ALA A 135 -0.17 -14.88 -9.18
N ALA A 136 -0.12 -14.48 -7.93
CA ALA A 136 0.67 -13.34 -7.47
C ALA A 136 2.18 -13.55 -7.71
N ILE A 137 2.72 -14.74 -7.37
CA ILE A 137 4.12 -15.09 -7.63
C ILE A 137 4.41 -15.10 -9.15
N SER A 138 3.46 -15.57 -9.98
CA SER A 138 3.65 -15.61 -11.43
C SER A 138 3.82 -14.21 -12.04
N ILE A 139 3.22 -13.19 -11.43
CA ILE A 139 3.30 -11.79 -11.86
C ILE A 139 4.57 -11.13 -11.31
N ILE A 140 4.80 -11.25 -10.00
CA ILE A 140 5.91 -10.57 -9.31
C ILE A 140 7.26 -11.25 -9.58
N LYS A 141 7.24 -12.54 -9.94
CA LYS A 141 8.43 -13.36 -10.23
C LYS A 141 9.40 -13.51 -9.07
N GLN A 142 8.90 -13.29 -7.86
CA GLN A 142 9.67 -13.48 -6.61
C GLN A 142 8.72 -13.84 -5.47
N PRO A 143 9.22 -14.57 -4.44
CA PRO A 143 8.43 -14.81 -3.24
C PRO A 143 8.23 -13.50 -2.48
N PHE A 144 7.03 -13.30 -1.97
CA PHE A 144 6.67 -12.16 -1.12
C PHE A 144 5.62 -12.61 -0.10
N TRP A 145 5.47 -11.84 0.96
CA TRP A 145 4.58 -12.16 2.09
C TRP A 145 3.35 -11.25 2.15
N ASP A 146 3.40 -10.07 1.52
CA ASP A 146 2.34 -9.07 1.55
C ASP A 146 1.24 -9.34 0.51
N LEU A 147 0.69 -10.55 0.53
CA LEU A 147 -0.31 -10.97 -0.46
C LEU A 147 -1.60 -10.13 -0.42
N HIS A 148 -1.89 -9.45 0.70
CA HIS A 148 -3.02 -8.53 0.78
C HIS A 148 -2.95 -7.42 -0.28
N TRP A 149 -1.75 -6.94 -0.62
CA TRP A 149 -1.55 -5.96 -1.69
C TRP A 149 -1.97 -6.49 -3.06
N TYR A 150 -1.77 -7.77 -3.33
CA TYR A 150 -2.25 -8.37 -4.58
C TYR A 150 -3.77 -8.24 -4.71
N TYR A 151 -4.52 -8.54 -3.64
CA TYR A 151 -5.98 -8.42 -3.63
C TYR A 151 -6.43 -6.97 -3.77
N ILE A 152 -5.80 -6.04 -3.06
CA ILE A 152 -6.10 -4.61 -3.14
C ILE A 152 -5.86 -4.09 -4.55
N VAL A 153 -4.70 -4.37 -5.15
CA VAL A 153 -4.35 -3.93 -6.51
C VAL A 153 -5.28 -4.53 -7.55
N LYS A 154 -5.60 -5.82 -7.43
CA LYS A 154 -6.56 -6.52 -8.30
C LYS A 154 -7.92 -5.83 -8.28
N LYS A 155 -8.43 -5.45 -7.12
CA LYS A 155 -9.67 -4.69 -6.98
C LYS A 155 -9.54 -3.26 -7.48
N ALA A 156 -8.49 -2.55 -7.08
CA ALA A 156 -8.26 -1.17 -7.48
C ALA A 156 -8.26 -1.01 -9.01
N LYS A 157 -7.63 -1.94 -9.73
CA LYS A 157 -7.62 -1.97 -11.20
C LYS A 157 -9.01 -1.97 -11.84
N THR A 158 -10.03 -2.51 -11.17
CA THR A 158 -11.42 -2.49 -11.66
C THR A 158 -12.14 -1.17 -11.40
N LEU A 159 -11.60 -0.32 -10.52
CA LEU A 159 -12.23 0.90 -10.05
C LEU A 159 -11.54 2.16 -10.56
N SER A 160 -10.21 2.13 -10.68
CA SER A 160 -9.40 3.30 -10.98
C SER A 160 -8.06 2.92 -11.64
N LYS A 161 -7.46 3.91 -12.30
CA LYS A 161 -6.07 3.84 -12.79
C LYS A 161 -5.05 4.23 -11.72
N PHE A 162 -5.48 4.83 -10.63
CA PHE A 162 -4.65 5.29 -9.53
C PHE A 162 -5.02 4.56 -8.25
N LEU A 163 -4.01 4.06 -7.56
CA LEU A 163 -4.13 3.53 -6.21
C LEU A 163 -3.18 4.31 -5.31
N VAL A 164 -3.71 4.82 -4.21
CA VAL A 164 -2.96 5.55 -3.18
C VAL A 164 -2.99 4.74 -1.89
N SER A 165 -1.88 4.70 -1.18
CA SER A 165 -1.76 4.01 0.11
C SER A 165 -1.02 4.87 1.13
N GLY A 166 -1.12 4.50 2.39
CA GLY A 166 -0.36 5.09 3.50
C GLY A 166 0.99 4.41 3.76
N ASP A 167 1.39 3.44 2.91
CA ASP A 167 2.67 2.72 3.02
C ASP A 167 3.75 3.36 2.14
#